data_6a04d0055a94499e5593d58cba45961a
#
_entry.id   6a04d0055a94499e5593d58cba45961a
#
_cell.length_a   1.000
_cell.length_b   1.000
_cell.length_c   1.000
_cell.angle_alpha   90.00
_cell.angle_beta   90.00
_cell.angle_gamma   90.00
#
_symmetry.space_group_name_H-M   'P 1'
#
loop_
_entity.id
_entity.type
_entity.pdbx_description
1 polymer ?
#
loop_
_entity_poly.entity_id
_entity_poly.type
_entity_poly.pdbx_seq_one_letter_code
_entity_poly.pdbx_strand_id
1 'polypeptide(L)'
;LFPDTNPGPASLKTLRPKQIPELATYVRDRRAAVALGKALFWDMQVGSDGIQACASCHFRAGADPRTINQANPGGANNPDLTVNVGINHQLSAADFPLHKLADPTSRSSQILRDNDDVISSPGVKLSRFVRAVPGADKDVTVPVPDEVFNINGLNSRRAEPRNTPTVINAAFNRDAF
;
A
#
# COMPACT_ATOMS: atom_id res chain seq x y z
N LEU A 1 -31.82 18.33 17.11
CA LEU A 1 -30.44 18.76 16.91
C LEU A 1 -29.83 18.90 18.29
N PHE A 2 -29.01 17.95 18.69
CA PHE A 2 -28.20 18.08 19.90
C PHE A 2 -27.06 19.05 19.55
N PRO A 3 -26.83 20.07 20.36
CA PRO A 3 -25.67 20.96 20.16
C PRO A 3 -24.41 20.08 20.25
N ASP A 4 -23.59 20.14 19.23
CA ASP A 4 -22.28 19.47 19.23
C ASP A 4 -21.37 20.19 20.24
N THR A 5 -21.42 19.75 21.48
CA THR A 5 -20.60 20.28 22.56
C THR A 5 -19.23 19.61 22.65
N ASN A 6 -18.92 18.70 21.70
CA ASN A 6 -17.62 18.07 21.66
C ASN A 6 -16.59 19.07 21.08
N PRO A 7 -15.63 19.55 21.87
CA PRO A 7 -14.64 20.53 21.40
C PRO A 7 -13.71 20.00 20.31
N GLY A 8 -13.95 18.80 19.81
CA GLY A 8 -13.06 18.11 18.88
C GLY A 8 -11.75 17.65 19.54
N PRO A 9 -10.97 16.79 18.89
CA PRO A 9 -9.68 16.37 19.40
C PRO A 9 -8.71 17.55 19.49
N ALA A 10 -7.90 17.60 20.54
CA ALA A 10 -6.87 18.60 20.72
C ALA A 10 -5.88 18.58 19.53
N SER A 11 -5.39 19.76 19.15
CA SER A 11 -4.41 19.86 18.07
C SER A 11 -3.15 19.05 18.37
N LEU A 12 -2.75 18.18 17.46
CA LEU A 12 -1.51 17.41 17.57
C LEU A 12 -0.24 18.25 17.31
N LYS A 13 -0.37 19.51 16.89
CA LYS A 13 0.78 20.37 16.56
C LYS A 13 1.72 20.62 17.75
N THR A 14 1.20 20.55 18.96
CA THR A 14 1.97 20.75 20.19
C THR A 14 2.48 19.46 20.81
N LEU A 15 2.00 18.31 20.34
CA LEU A 15 2.43 17.02 20.87
C LEU A 15 3.79 16.66 20.29
N ARG A 16 4.75 16.41 21.16
CA ARG A 16 6.01 15.79 20.77
C ARG A 16 5.85 14.28 20.90
N PRO A 17 6.17 13.48 19.85
CA PRO A 17 6.19 12.03 19.96
C PRO A 17 7.10 11.62 21.12
N LYS A 18 6.69 10.63 21.89
CA LYS A 18 7.57 10.02 22.89
C LYS A 18 8.82 9.52 22.17
N GLN A 19 9.97 9.63 22.82
CA GLN A 19 11.18 9.00 22.30
C GLN A 19 11.03 7.48 22.36
N ILE A 20 11.59 6.79 21.39
CA ILE A 20 11.66 5.33 21.40
C ILE A 20 12.48 4.94 22.62
N PRO A 21 11.93 4.10 23.53
CA PRO A 21 12.69 3.58 24.64
C PRO A 21 13.99 2.94 24.16
N GLU A 22 15.06 3.08 24.92
CA GLU A 22 16.35 2.46 24.63
C GLU A 22 17.06 2.90 23.32
N LEU A 23 16.53 3.92 22.62
CA LEU A 23 17.13 4.39 21.37
C LEU A 23 18.63 4.70 21.51
N ALA A 24 19.03 5.31 22.63
CA ALA A 24 20.42 5.65 22.91
C ALA A 24 21.35 4.42 23.07
N THR A 25 20.80 3.26 23.36
CA THR A 25 21.56 2.00 23.45
C THR A 25 22.07 1.55 22.08
N TYR A 26 21.30 1.82 21.03
CA TYR A 26 21.59 1.34 19.67
C TYR A 26 22.05 2.45 18.74
N VAL A 27 21.71 3.70 19.01
CA VAL A 27 21.97 4.84 18.12
C VAL A 27 22.91 5.83 18.80
N ARG A 28 24.18 5.86 18.35
CA ARG A 28 25.18 6.81 18.82
C ARG A 28 25.01 8.19 18.19
N ASP A 29 24.74 8.21 16.88
CA ASP A 29 24.50 9.44 16.12
C ASP A 29 23.13 9.39 15.48
N ARG A 30 22.23 10.21 15.99
CA ARG A 30 20.84 10.26 15.52
C ARG A 30 20.72 10.79 14.08
N ARG A 31 21.60 11.72 13.67
CA ARG A 31 21.56 12.26 12.29
C ARG A 31 22.01 11.20 11.29
N ALA A 32 23.09 10.50 11.61
CA ALA A 32 23.57 9.39 10.81
C ALA A 32 22.52 8.28 10.71
N ALA A 33 21.85 7.92 11.80
CA ALA A 33 20.79 6.91 11.80
C ALA A 33 19.58 7.31 10.92
N VAL A 34 19.18 8.59 10.95
CA VAL A 34 18.12 9.10 10.08
C VAL A 34 18.55 9.06 8.62
N ALA A 35 19.78 9.46 8.30
CA ALA A 35 20.31 9.41 6.93
C ALA A 35 20.37 7.96 6.40
N LEU A 36 20.87 7.03 7.22
CA LEU A 36 20.93 5.61 6.89
C LEU A 36 19.54 5.03 6.69
N GLY A 37 18.61 5.29 7.61
CA GLY A 37 17.22 4.82 7.50
C GLY A 37 16.53 5.33 6.24
N LYS A 38 16.77 6.59 5.87
CA LYS A 38 16.27 7.15 4.62
C LYS A 38 16.90 6.46 3.40
N ALA A 39 18.19 6.23 3.41
CA ALA A 39 18.88 5.52 2.32
C ALA A 39 18.29 4.12 2.14
N LEU A 40 18.22 3.33 3.21
CA LEU A 40 17.68 1.97 3.19
C LEU A 40 16.20 1.91 2.78
N PHE A 41 15.41 2.91 3.17
CA PHE A 41 13.98 2.97 2.82
C PHE A 41 13.73 3.14 1.31
N TRP A 42 14.67 3.79 0.60
CA TRP A 42 14.58 4.04 -0.83
C TRP A 42 15.45 3.09 -1.67
N ASP A 43 16.24 2.25 -1.02
CA ASP A 43 17.16 1.35 -1.69
C ASP A 43 16.44 0.06 -2.12
N MET A 44 16.40 -0.20 -3.41
CA MET A 44 15.83 -1.43 -3.97
C MET A 44 16.69 -2.66 -3.69
N GLN A 45 17.98 -2.48 -3.38
CA GLN A 45 18.88 -3.59 -3.04
C GLN A 45 18.61 -4.17 -1.64
N VAL A 46 17.84 -3.47 -0.80
CA VAL A 46 17.35 -4.02 0.47
C VAL A 46 16.35 -5.17 0.21
N GLY A 47 15.58 -5.09 -0.88
CA GLY A 47 14.84 -6.22 -1.40
C GLY A 47 15.77 -7.18 -2.14
N SER A 48 15.65 -8.47 -1.87
CA SER A 48 16.57 -9.49 -2.40
C SER A 48 16.58 -9.59 -3.93
N ASP A 49 15.52 -9.19 -4.59
CA ASP A 49 15.40 -9.19 -6.05
C ASP A 49 15.88 -7.89 -6.73
N GLY A 50 16.19 -6.87 -5.96
CA GLY A 50 16.61 -5.56 -6.48
C GLY A 50 15.53 -4.78 -7.24
N ILE A 51 14.24 -5.12 -7.04
CA ILE A 51 13.13 -4.52 -7.78
C ILE A 51 12.31 -3.58 -6.91
N GLN A 52 12.20 -3.86 -5.60
CA GLN A 52 11.29 -3.17 -4.70
C GLN A 52 12.00 -2.64 -3.47
N ALA A 53 11.84 -1.34 -3.21
CA ALA A 53 12.17 -0.70 -1.95
C ALA A 53 10.93 -0.59 -1.06
N CYS A 54 11.11 -0.31 0.24
CA CYS A 54 10.00 0.05 1.12
C CYS A 54 9.18 1.22 0.55
N ALA A 55 9.87 2.23 0.01
CA ALA A 55 9.27 3.39 -0.63
C ALA A 55 8.48 3.09 -1.91
N SER A 56 8.62 1.91 -2.51
CA SER A 56 7.84 1.52 -3.69
C SER A 56 6.34 1.43 -3.39
N CYS A 57 5.98 1.03 -2.16
CA CYS A 57 4.59 0.97 -1.67
C CYS A 57 4.31 2.10 -0.67
N HIS A 58 5.22 2.39 0.26
CA HIS A 58 5.09 3.44 1.26
C HIS A 58 5.48 4.82 0.70
N PHE A 59 4.90 5.15 -0.43
CA PHE A 59 5.13 6.41 -1.12
C PHE A 59 4.58 7.58 -0.30
N ARG A 60 5.29 8.70 -0.20
CA ARG A 60 4.90 9.90 0.56
C ARG A 60 4.44 9.63 1.99
N ALA A 61 5.27 8.95 2.78
CA ALA A 61 5.01 8.64 4.18
C ALA A 61 3.73 7.82 4.44
N GLY A 62 3.24 7.09 3.42
CA GLY A 62 2.28 6.04 3.63
C GLY A 62 0.96 6.16 2.91
N ALA A 63 0.51 7.33 2.50
CA ALA A 63 -0.60 7.39 1.56
C ALA A 63 -0.05 7.24 0.14
N ASP A 64 -0.45 6.22 -0.57
CA ASP A 64 -0.14 6.10 -1.98
C ASP A 64 -1.13 6.95 -2.79
N PRO A 65 -0.74 8.13 -3.32
CA PRO A 65 -1.63 9.00 -4.06
C PRO A 65 -1.73 8.64 -5.54
N ARG A 66 -1.09 7.56 -5.97
CA ARG A 66 -1.19 7.10 -7.35
C ARG A 66 -2.62 6.63 -7.60
N THR A 67 -3.09 6.79 -8.83
CA THR A 67 -4.47 6.47 -9.22
C THR A 67 -4.55 5.52 -10.41
N ILE A 68 -3.40 5.06 -10.92
CA ILE A 68 -3.31 4.04 -11.97
C ILE A 68 -2.89 2.71 -11.34
N ASN A 69 -3.43 1.59 -11.83
CA ASN A 69 -3.11 0.24 -11.40
C ASN A 69 -3.37 -0.03 -9.90
N GLN A 70 -4.41 0.55 -9.35
CA GLN A 70 -4.77 0.34 -7.94
C GLN A 70 -5.99 -0.55 -7.71
N ALA A 71 -6.69 -0.94 -8.77
CA ALA A 71 -7.81 -1.86 -8.65
C ALA A 71 -7.32 -3.31 -8.48
N ASN A 72 -7.83 -3.97 -7.46
CA ASN A 72 -7.62 -5.39 -7.19
C ASN A 72 -8.98 -6.09 -7.31
N PRO A 73 -9.09 -7.27 -7.94
CA PRO A 73 -10.37 -7.96 -8.18
C PRO A 73 -10.97 -8.55 -6.90
N GLY A 74 -11.14 -7.75 -5.86
CA GLY A 74 -11.79 -8.14 -4.63
C GLY A 74 -10.88 -8.76 -3.57
N GLY A 75 -11.48 -9.21 -2.47
CA GLY A 75 -10.78 -9.75 -1.31
C GLY A 75 -10.34 -11.19 -1.48
N ALA A 76 -9.51 -11.67 -0.55
CA ALA A 76 -8.87 -12.97 -0.58
C ALA A 76 -9.81 -14.21 -0.72
N ASN A 77 -11.10 -14.04 -0.45
CA ASN A 77 -12.11 -15.09 -0.56
C ASN A 77 -13.04 -14.93 -1.78
N ASN A 78 -12.77 -13.95 -2.64
CA ASN A 78 -13.57 -13.75 -3.83
C ASN A 78 -13.03 -14.64 -4.95
N PRO A 79 -13.84 -15.55 -5.53
CA PRO A 79 -13.44 -16.37 -6.67
C PRO A 79 -13.39 -15.58 -7.99
N ASP A 80 -13.97 -14.39 -8.03
CA ASP A 80 -13.92 -13.53 -9.21
C ASP A 80 -12.56 -12.85 -9.33
N LEU A 81 -11.88 -13.16 -10.43
CA LEU A 81 -10.58 -12.55 -10.76
C LEU A 81 -10.71 -11.41 -11.77
N THR A 82 -11.93 -10.95 -12.05
CA THR A 82 -12.21 -9.87 -12.98
C THR A 82 -11.92 -8.52 -12.32
N VAL A 83 -11.10 -7.69 -12.94
CA VAL A 83 -10.93 -6.30 -12.53
C VAL A 83 -11.94 -5.45 -13.27
N ASN A 84 -13.02 -5.08 -12.59
CA ASN A 84 -14.20 -4.46 -13.20
C ASN A 84 -13.95 -3.06 -13.77
N VAL A 85 -13.08 -2.29 -13.13
CA VAL A 85 -12.64 -0.98 -13.67
C VAL A 85 -11.58 -1.11 -14.76
N GLY A 86 -11.06 -2.32 -14.99
CA GLY A 86 -10.03 -2.61 -16.00
C GLY A 86 -8.59 -2.46 -15.50
N ILE A 87 -7.71 -3.25 -16.10
CA ILE A 87 -6.27 -3.22 -15.82
C ILE A 87 -5.69 -1.92 -16.36
N ASN A 88 -4.79 -1.31 -15.61
CA ASN A 88 -4.17 -0.04 -15.95
C ASN A 88 -5.16 1.15 -16.04
N HIS A 89 -6.32 1.00 -15.42
CA HIS A 89 -7.31 2.07 -15.35
C HIS A 89 -6.80 3.25 -14.53
N GLN A 90 -7.10 4.47 -14.99
CA GLN A 90 -6.89 5.70 -14.24
C GLN A 90 -8.14 6.00 -13.43
N LEU A 91 -8.07 5.80 -12.11
CA LEU A 91 -9.19 6.09 -11.21
C LEU A 91 -9.58 7.57 -11.25
N SER A 92 -10.87 7.82 -11.26
CA SER A 92 -11.49 9.13 -11.25
C SER A 92 -12.62 9.19 -10.22
N ALA A 93 -13.15 10.37 -9.95
CA ALA A 93 -14.31 10.52 -9.07
C ALA A 93 -15.55 9.78 -9.57
N ALA A 94 -15.66 9.52 -10.88
CA ALA A 94 -16.78 8.81 -11.48
C ALA A 94 -16.78 7.31 -11.15
N ASP A 95 -15.63 6.75 -10.76
CA ASP A 95 -15.51 5.34 -10.37
C ASP A 95 -16.09 5.07 -8.97
N PHE A 96 -16.27 6.10 -8.17
CA PHE A 96 -16.72 5.98 -6.79
C PHE A 96 -18.17 6.41 -6.58
N PRO A 97 -18.86 5.82 -5.60
CA PRO A 97 -18.44 4.63 -4.84
C PRO A 97 -18.50 3.36 -5.69
N LEU A 98 -17.64 2.39 -5.42
CA LEU A 98 -17.61 1.10 -6.13
C LEU A 98 -18.92 0.32 -5.89
N HIS A 99 -19.45 0.35 -4.66
CA HIS A 99 -20.79 -0.10 -4.32
C HIS A 99 -21.70 1.12 -4.14
N LYS A 100 -22.65 1.32 -5.06
CA LYS A 100 -23.53 2.49 -5.12
C LYS A 100 -24.97 2.11 -4.93
N LEU A 101 -25.59 2.64 -3.89
CA LEU A 101 -27.03 2.54 -3.64
C LEU A 101 -27.78 3.75 -4.22
N ALA A 102 -29.03 3.58 -4.62
CA ALA A 102 -29.91 4.68 -5.02
C ALA A 102 -30.19 5.61 -3.83
N ASP A 103 -30.38 5.04 -2.64
CA ASP A 103 -30.43 5.76 -1.36
C ASP A 103 -29.31 5.25 -0.44
N PRO A 104 -28.23 6.03 -0.23
CA PRO A 104 -27.11 5.60 0.60
C PRO A 104 -27.43 5.43 2.08
N THR A 105 -28.60 5.91 2.54
CA THR A 105 -29.04 5.77 3.93
C THR A 105 -29.84 4.49 4.18
N SER A 106 -30.26 3.78 3.13
CA SER A 106 -31.04 2.57 3.20
C SER A 106 -30.27 1.35 2.68
N ARG A 107 -30.02 0.37 3.55
CA ARG A 107 -29.35 -0.89 3.17
C ARG A 107 -30.18 -1.76 2.22
N SER A 108 -31.49 -1.55 2.16
CA SER A 108 -32.41 -2.25 1.25
C SER A 108 -32.69 -1.48 -0.04
N SER A 109 -31.95 -0.40 -0.28
CA SER A 109 -32.09 0.38 -1.50
C SER A 109 -31.63 -0.40 -2.72
N GLN A 110 -32.14 -0.01 -3.88
CA GLN A 110 -31.67 -0.54 -5.16
C GLN A 110 -30.17 -0.30 -5.32
N ILE A 111 -29.45 -1.33 -5.72
CA ILE A 111 -28.04 -1.24 -6.07
C ILE A 111 -27.94 -0.71 -7.50
N LEU A 112 -27.29 0.44 -7.68
CA LEU A 112 -27.05 1.07 -8.97
C LEU A 112 -25.71 0.65 -9.59
N ARG A 113 -24.77 0.25 -8.77
CA ARG A 113 -23.43 -0.26 -9.16
C ARG A 113 -22.98 -1.22 -8.08
N ASP A 114 -22.44 -2.34 -8.48
CA ASP A 114 -21.85 -3.33 -7.60
C ASP A 114 -20.53 -3.79 -8.23
N ASN A 115 -19.47 -3.07 -7.90
CA ASN A 115 -18.12 -3.42 -8.29
C ASN A 115 -17.41 -3.91 -7.03
N ASP A 116 -16.96 -5.14 -7.05
CA ASP A 116 -16.30 -5.80 -5.93
C ASP A 116 -14.77 -5.55 -5.89
N ASP A 117 -14.24 -4.80 -6.85
CA ASP A 117 -12.85 -4.37 -6.83
C ASP A 117 -12.51 -3.63 -5.53
N VAL A 118 -11.31 -3.85 -5.05
CA VAL A 118 -10.74 -3.12 -3.91
C VAL A 118 -9.67 -2.18 -4.41
N ILE A 119 -9.75 -0.92 -4.00
CA ILE A 119 -8.71 0.06 -4.33
C ILE A 119 -7.60 -0.01 -3.29
N SER A 120 -6.39 -0.25 -3.77
CA SER A 120 -5.22 -0.46 -2.93
C SER A 120 -3.93 0.01 -3.61
N SER A 121 -2.80 -0.18 -2.97
CA SER A 121 -1.52 0.27 -3.53
C SER A 121 -1.02 -0.66 -4.63
N PRO A 122 -0.46 -0.11 -5.75
CA PRO A 122 0.16 -0.96 -6.76
C PRO A 122 1.48 -1.56 -6.22
N GLY A 123 1.59 -2.86 -6.32
CA GLY A 123 2.77 -3.64 -5.97
C GLY A 123 3.78 -3.77 -7.11
N VAL A 124 4.25 -4.98 -7.34
CA VAL A 124 5.24 -5.35 -8.37
C VAL A 124 4.67 -6.34 -9.35
N LYS A 125 5.39 -6.60 -10.42
CA LYS A 125 5.05 -7.63 -11.41
C LYS A 125 5.26 -9.03 -10.82
N LEU A 126 4.41 -9.98 -11.21
CA LEU A 126 4.54 -11.36 -10.76
C LEU A 126 5.87 -11.95 -11.23
N SER A 127 6.64 -12.46 -10.29
CA SER A 127 7.87 -13.21 -10.54
C SER A 127 8.00 -14.35 -9.53
N ARG A 128 8.80 -15.33 -9.89
CA ARG A 128 9.12 -16.48 -9.04
C ARG A 128 10.61 -16.45 -8.68
N PHE A 129 10.90 -16.56 -7.39
CA PHE A 129 12.25 -16.76 -6.89
C PHE A 129 12.82 -18.09 -7.43
N VAL A 130 14.08 -18.08 -7.84
CA VAL A 130 14.81 -19.25 -8.30
C VAL A 130 15.89 -19.62 -7.30
N ARG A 131 16.79 -18.70 -6.99
CA ARG A 131 17.90 -18.94 -6.05
C ARG A 131 18.59 -17.65 -5.64
N ALA A 132 19.17 -17.65 -4.46
CA ALA A 132 20.17 -16.67 -4.06
C ALA A 132 21.54 -17.04 -4.66
N VAL A 133 22.34 -16.03 -4.97
CA VAL A 133 23.71 -16.17 -5.45
C VAL A 133 24.63 -15.43 -4.47
N PRO A 134 25.46 -16.15 -3.70
CA PRO A 134 26.39 -15.50 -2.78
C PRO A 134 27.29 -14.49 -3.50
N GLY A 135 27.32 -13.25 -2.98
CA GLY A 135 28.11 -12.16 -3.55
C GLY A 135 27.48 -11.44 -4.73
N ALA A 136 26.28 -11.86 -5.18
CA ALA A 136 25.50 -11.09 -6.14
C ALA A 136 24.75 -9.95 -5.45
N ASP A 137 24.45 -8.91 -6.22
CA ASP A 137 23.67 -7.74 -5.78
C ASP A 137 22.17 -8.01 -5.68
N LYS A 138 21.70 -9.13 -6.25
CA LYS A 138 20.29 -9.56 -6.25
C LYS A 138 20.12 -11.06 -6.45
N ASP A 139 18.99 -11.54 -6.01
CA ASP A 139 18.55 -12.91 -6.26
C ASP A 139 18.15 -13.12 -7.72
N VAL A 140 18.25 -14.37 -8.15
CA VAL A 140 17.75 -14.79 -9.47
C VAL A 140 16.24 -15.01 -9.38
N THR A 141 15.50 -14.24 -10.16
CA THR A 141 14.05 -14.37 -10.31
C THR A 141 13.70 -14.54 -11.79
N VAL A 142 12.56 -15.15 -12.07
CA VAL A 142 12.01 -15.25 -13.43
C VAL A 142 10.58 -14.70 -13.46
N PRO A 143 10.20 -13.95 -14.49
CA PRO A 143 8.81 -13.56 -14.69
C PRO A 143 7.91 -14.78 -14.82
N VAL A 144 6.73 -14.73 -14.23
CA VAL A 144 5.68 -15.74 -14.37
C VAL A 144 4.49 -15.06 -15.04
N PRO A 145 3.85 -15.66 -16.05
CA PRO A 145 2.65 -15.10 -16.64
C PRO A 145 1.60 -14.80 -15.57
N ASP A 146 1.02 -13.62 -15.61
CA ASP A 146 -0.04 -13.21 -14.72
C ASP A 146 -1.37 -13.22 -15.49
N GLU A 147 -2.32 -14.03 -15.04
CA GLU A 147 -3.61 -14.20 -15.73
C GLU A 147 -4.52 -13.00 -15.51
N VAL A 148 -4.33 -12.26 -14.41
CA VAL A 148 -5.16 -11.12 -14.01
C VAL A 148 -4.48 -9.80 -14.40
N PHE A 149 -3.24 -9.60 -13.97
CA PHE A 149 -2.53 -8.33 -14.13
C PHE A 149 -1.61 -8.37 -15.34
N ASN A 150 -2.18 -8.43 -16.53
CA ASN A 150 -1.43 -8.36 -17.78
C ASN A 150 -2.14 -7.47 -18.81
N ILE A 151 -1.35 -6.96 -19.75
CA ILE A 151 -1.82 -6.23 -20.93
C ILE A 151 -1.18 -6.88 -22.15
N ASN A 152 -1.98 -7.54 -22.96
CA ASN A 152 -1.51 -8.27 -24.15
C ASN A 152 -0.39 -9.27 -23.86
N GLY A 153 -0.49 -10.01 -22.74
CA GLY A 153 0.50 -10.98 -22.32
C GLY A 153 1.73 -10.41 -21.62
N LEU A 154 1.82 -9.10 -21.44
CA LEU A 154 2.88 -8.46 -20.66
C LEU A 154 2.37 -8.19 -19.25
N ASN A 155 3.03 -8.71 -18.24
CA ASN A 155 2.65 -8.48 -16.85
C ASN A 155 2.64 -6.99 -16.54
N SER A 156 1.53 -6.51 -16.02
CA SER A 156 1.43 -5.21 -15.35
C SER A 156 1.78 -5.34 -13.86
N ARG A 157 1.84 -4.23 -13.14
CA ARG A 157 2.00 -4.25 -11.69
C ARG A 157 0.72 -4.77 -11.05
N ARG A 158 0.84 -5.70 -10.13
CA ARG A 158 -0.29 -6.19 -9.33
C ARG A 158 -0.69 -5.13 -8.30
N ALA A 159 -1.97 -4.91 -8.14
CA ALA A 159 -2.46 -4.19 -6.97
C ALA A 159 -2.38 -5.11 -5.75
N GLU A 160 -1.95 -4.55 -4.63
CA GLU A 160 -1.99 -5.24 -3.34
C GLU A 160 -3.46 -5.36 -2.89
N PRO A 161 -3.84 -6.38 -2.09
CA PRO A 161 -5.22 -6.48 -1.58
C PRO A 161 -5.51 -5.49 -0.44
N ARG A 162 -4.56 -4.61 -0.11
CA ARG A 162 -4.65 -3.63 0.97
C ARG A 162 -4.01 -2.32 0.58
N ASN A 163 -4.56 -1.23 1.11
CA ASN A 163 -3.90 0.07 1.00
C ASN A 163 -2.70 0.14 1.95
N THR A 164 -1.60 0.68 1.46
CA THR A 164 -0.35 0.82 2.22
C THR A 164 -0.55 1.78 3.39
N PRO A 165 -0.29 1.35 4.64
CA PRO A 165 -0.42 2.21 5.80
C PRO A 165 0.69 3.26 5.86
N THR A 166 0.43 4.33 6.60
CA THR A 166 1.43 5.37 6.84
C THR A 166 2.63 4.85 7.62
N VAL A 167 3.83 5.34 7.29
CA VAL A 167 5.06 5.09 8.06
C VAL A 167 5.27 6.10 9.19
N ILE A 168 4.41 7.11 9.31
CA ILE A 168 4.44 8.06 10.42
C ILE A 168 4.19 7.28 11.71
N ASN A 169 5.10 7.42 12.67
CA ASN A 169 5.09 6.71 13.95
C ASN A 169 5.27 5.18 13.86
N ALA A 170 5.66 4.63 12.72
CA ALA A 170 5.89 3.19 12.58
C ALA A 170 6.89 2.63 13.61
N ALA A 171 7.88 3.43 13.99
CA ALA A 171 8.87 3.05 15.00
C ALA A 171 8.29 2.80 16.41
N PHE A 172 7.05 3.20 16.66
CA PHE A 172 6.36 2.95 17.94
C PHE A 172 5.49 1.69 17.93
N ASN A 173 5.36 1.03 16.78
CA ASN A 173 4.57 -0.18 16.61
C ASN A 173 5.44 -1.44 16.81
N ARG A 174 6.24 -1.48 17.89
CA ARG A 174 7.20 -2.56 18.15
C ARG A 174 6.56 -3.94 18.30
N ASP A 175 5.34 -3.96 18.76
CA ASP A 175 4.62 -5.20 19.11
C ASP A 175 3.45 -5.48 18.17
N ALA A 176 3.52 -4.97 16.93
CA ALA A 176 2.43 -5.12 15.96
C ALA A 176 2.45 -6.46 15.21
N PHE A 177 3.47 -7.30 15.41
CA PHE A 177 3.66 -8.60 14.76
C PHE A 177 4.17 -9.65 15.74
#